data_ed57147e49365017535527d6cbc91f3e
#
_entry.id   ed57147e49365017535527d6cbc91f3e
#
_cell.length_a   1.000
_cell.length_b   1.000
_cell.length_c   1.000
_cell.angle_alpha   90.00
_cell.angle_beta   90.00
_cell.angle_gamma   90.00
#
_symmetry.space_group_name_H-M   'P 1'
#
loop_
_entity.id
_entity.type
_entity.pdbx_description
1 polymer ?
#
loop_
_entity_poly.entity_id
_entity_poly.type
_entity_poly.pdbx_seq_one_letter_code
_entity_poly.pdbx_strand_id
1 'polypeptide(L)'
;MRIKKLGFLMFTFVVAMMFIQVVYADTTSEQHTHCFCGKTDCNNGKQHSILASKEITYTPFDGTTQIAYDSNRCAYIYLTKDVTLSVSIGATNATLYICLNGHKLSSSNLSSPIINNLKNLVICDCVGNGEIGNRGTSESPAIQAINVATNCNAYLYGGKIANNITNCSGAGIFIAKSANLYMYGGTVANNKSTQDGGGIATETGTINVLGGTIDSNIASNGGGLSVAKKGKINISGGSVSNNVASGFGGGIYAYGSNSSNRVTANISGNTEIIGNASGGNGGGIGTKDYATVNVSGGTIKENKGANGGGILVYSKWCYFTLSNCSIIGNTTTGKGGAIYQNGSLDVSNKVLIYGNKYVSSDGKTTSNNNVQLILSKSITCGAGGLSSNSMIYVTLDNKSSAITGAFNEDCSSQIISDDKNYFVAYDKTSKTHSLTQHTHCICGKTDCDDTSVGHSILEKKGVVYKAFDGTDEIEYDANNCAYIALPRDVTLSNSLGKEGATLYICLNGHKLSSSNLEAPIINNLKNLVICDCVGTGEIGNRGTDDSPAVQAINIANDCNVYVYGGSIANNITNSNGAGVLLGDSASFYMYGGSVKKNKTTQNGGGISVQPSSSGGVYLYNGEISDNSAVNAHVR
;
A
#
# COMPACT_ATOMS: atom_id res chain seq x y z
N MET A 1 -55.23 -13.88 53.45
CA MET A 1 -54.33 -13.83 54.59
C MET A 1 -52.91 -13.50 54.11
N ARG A 2 -52.48 -12.25 54.32
CA ARG A 2 -51.26 -11.66 53.73
C ARG A 2 -50.14 -11.74 54.76
N ILE A 3 -48.99 -12.28 54.37
CA ILE A 3 -47.77 -12.18 55.17
C ILE A 3 -46.76 -11.35 54.38
N LYS A 4 -46.41 -10.17 54.91
CA LYS A 4 -45.37 -9.28 54.44
C LYS A 4 -44.00 -9.82 54.81
N LYS A 5 -43.05 -9.85 53.88
CA LYS A 5 -41.66 -10.04 54.13
C LYS A 5 -41.01 -8.73 54.56
N LEU A 6 -40.45 -8.73 55.74
CA LEU A 6 -39.61 -7.65 56.29
C LEU A 6 -38.15 -7.97 55.93
N GLY A 7 -37.48 -7.04 55.22
CA GLY A 7 -36.05 -7.16 54.92
C GLY A 7 -35.22 -6.68 56.11
N PHE A 8 -34.25 -7.52 56.45
CA PHE A 8 -33.26 -7.21 57.48
C PHE A 8 -32.07 -6.48 56.86
N LEU A 9 -31.86 -5.24 57.28
CA LEU A 9 -30.68 -4.43 56.97
C LEU A 9 -29.61 -4.76 58.00
N MET A 10 -28.54 -5.43 57.61
CA MET A 10 -27.39 -5.67 58.47
C MET A 10 -26.38 -4.52 58.26
N PHE A 11 -26.30 -3.63 59.27
CA PHE A 11 -25.23 -2.65 59.41
C PHE A 11 -24.00 -3.35 59.97
N THR A 12 -22.97 -3.59 59.20
CA THR A 12 -21.66 -3.99 59.69
C THR A 12 -20.83 -2.74 59.98
N PHE A 13 -20.60 -2.47 61.23
CA PHE A 13 -19.59 -1.51 61.70
C PHE A 13 -18.21 -2.09 61.41
N VAL A 14 -17.46 -1.50 60.48
CA VAL A 14 -16.04 -1.76 60.34
C VAL A 14 -15.29 -0.80 61.24
N VAL A 15 -14.77 -1.35 62.32
CA VAL A 15 -13.79 -0.68 63.21
C VAL A 15 -12.48 -0.56 62.43
N ALA A 16 -12.14 0.64 62.00
CA ALA A 16 -10.83 0.94 61.44
C ALA A 16 -9.79 0.91 62.55
N MET A 17 -9.09 -0.22 62.68
CA MET A 17 -7.78 -0.23 63.38
C MET A 17 -6.78 0.50 62.48
N MET A 18 -6.40 1.71 62.89
CA MET A 18 -5.21 2.36 62.36
C MET A 18 -3.98 1.56 62.82
N PHE A 19 -3.50 0.67 61.99
CA PHE A 19 -2.12 0.25 62.06
C PHE A 19 -1.27 1.39 61.53
N ILE A 20 -0.59 2.11 62.39
CA ILE A 20 0.55 2.92 62.01
C ILE A 20 1.62 1.91 61.57
N GLN A 21 1.65 1.59 60.27
CA GLN A 21 2.85 1.04 59.68
C GLN A 21 3.90 2.16 59.71
N VAL A 22 4.83 2.04 60.62
CA VAL A 22 6.11 2.70 60.48
C VAL A 22 6.74 2.11 59.23
N VAL A 23 6.54 2.78 58.10
CA VAL A 23 7.32 2.50 56.88
C VAL A 23 8.75 2.88 57.26
N TYR A 24 9.54 1.92 57.66
CA TYR A 24 10.98 2.02 57.48
C TYR A 24 11.16 2.28 55.97
N ALA A 25 11.52 3.49 55.65
CA ALA A 25 12.05 3.76 54.33
C ALA A 25 13.31 2.92 54.20
N ASP A 26 13.16 1.76 53.59
CA ASP A 26 14.29 0.97 53.14
C ASP A 26 14.98 1.82 52.09
N THR A 27 16.06 2.47 52.48
CA THR A 27 16.90 3.31 51.62
C THR A 27 17.83 2.45 50.78
N THR A 28 17.39 1.27 50.36
CA THR A 28 17.93 0.63 49.18
C THR A 28 17.35 1.38 48.01
N SER A 29 18.07 2.40 47.52
CA SER A 29 17.77 3.02 46.25
C SER A 29 17.70 1.89 45.22
N GLU A 30 16.50 1.55 44.76
CA GLU A 30 16.35 0.58 43.66
C GLU A 30 17.24 1.06 42.53
N GLN A 31 18.26 0.27 42.22
CA GLN A 31 19.17 0.60 41.12
C GLN A 31 18.40 0.58 39.83
N HIS A 32 18.39 1.67 39.08
CA HIS A 32 17.77 1.76 37.77
C HIS A 32 18.59 0.91 36.79
N THR A 33 18.21 -0.36 36.67
CA THR A 33 18.97 -1.36 35.91
C THR A 33 18.10 -1.98 34.80
N HIS A 34 18.54 -1.88 33.58
CA HIS A 34 17.91 -2.50 32.40
C HIS A 34 18.90 -2.55 31.23
N CYS A 35 18.52 -3.25 30.16
CA CYS A 35 19.25 -3.22 28.90
C CYS A 35 19.26 -1.81 28.28
N PHE A 36 20.26 -1.48 27.50
CA PHE A 36 20.34 -0.20 26.78
C PHE A 36 19.17 0.04 25.81
N CYS A 37 18.35 -0.97 25.50
CA CYS A 37 17.10 -0.82 24.73
C CYS A 37 15.89 -0.42 25.61
N GLY A 38 16.05 -0.25 26.91
CA GLY A 38 14.99 0.11 27.85
C GLY A 38 14.15 -1.05 28.39
N LYS A 39 14.48 -2.30 28.07
CA LYS A 39 13.75 -3.50 28.51
C LYS A 39 14.50 -4.23 29.59
N THR A 40 13.79 -4.70 30.63
CA THR A 40 14.33 -5.52 31.70
C THR A 40 14.51 -6.98 31.28
N ASP A 41 13.63 -7.51 30.46
CA ASP A 41 13.60 -8.89 29.97
C ASP A 41 14.11 -9.02 28.52
N CYS A 42 15.23 -8.39 28.24
CA CYS A 42 15.75 -8.30 26.87
C CYS A 42 16.30 -9.65 26.37
N ASN A 43 15.59 -10.27 25.46
CA ASN A 43 16.00 -11.50 24.77
C ASN A 43 16.81 -11.19 23.51
N ASN A 44 18.09 -10.83 23.63
CA ASN A 44 19.11 -10.72 22.58
C ASN A 44 18.65 -10.98 21.13
N GLY A 45 17.89 -10.05 20.55
CA GLY A 45 17.68 -10.05 19.10
C GLY A 45 18.92 -9.50 18.36
N LYS A 46 18.98 -9.67 17.06
CA LYS A 46 20.02 -9.12 16.16
C LYS A 46 20.29 -7.60 16.32
N GLN A 47 19.37 -6.89 16.98
CA GLN A 47 19.44 -5.46 17.28
C GLN A 47 20.50 -5.09 18.33
N HIS A 48 20.99 -6.05 19.12
CA HIS A 48 21.97 -5.83 20.19
C HIS A 48 23.41 -6.21 19.82
N SER A 49 23.66 -6.68 18.61
CA SER A 49 24.96 -7.22 18.21
C SER A 49 26.13 -6.23 18.24
N ILE A 50 25.83 -4.92 18.32
CA ILE A 50 26.86 -3.86 18.29
C ILE A 50 27.27 -3.43 19.70
N LEU A 51 26.40 -3.63 20.71
CA LEU A 51 26.60 -3.16 22.08
C LEU A 51 26.28 -4.29 23.07
N ALA A 52 27.28 -4.96 23.59
CA ALA A 52 27.19 -6.26 24.27
C ALA A 52 26.81 -6.19 25.76
N SER A 53 25.88 -5.36 26.24
CA SER A 53 25.49 -5.28 27.64
C SER A 53 24.00 -5.42 27.88
N LYS A 54 23.58 -6.44 28.63
CA LYS A 54 22.18 -6.73 28.96
C LYS A 54 21.68 -6.01 30.21
N GLU A 55 22.49 -5.94 31.22
CA GLU A 55 22.16 -5.29 32.49
C GLU A 55 23.10 -4.10 32.72
N ILE A 56 22.55 -2.91 32.57
CA ILE A 56 23.27 -1.67 32.78
C ILE A 56 22.63 -0.95 33.96
N THR A 57 23.43 -0.59 34.94
CA THR A 57 23.01 0.29 36.01
C THR A 57 23.24 1.72 35.57
N TYR A 58 22.17 2.49 35.53
CA TYR A 58 22.19 3.90 35.17
C TYR A 58 22.32 4.78 36.41
N THR A 59 23.04 5.87 36.32
CA THR A 59 23.17 6.89 37.36
C THR A 59 22.08 7.96 37.20
N PRO A 60 21.52 8.48 38.30
CA PRO A 60 20.49 9.52 38.26
C PRO A 60 21.07 10.83 37.67
N PHE A 61 20.28 11.46 36.81
CA PHE A 61 20.63 12.76 36.21
C PHE A 61 19.42 13.70 36.28
N ASP A 62 19.62 14.82 36.96
CA ASP A 62 18.59 15.85 37.17
C ASP A 62 18.89 17.18 36.46
N GLY A 63 19.96 17.21 35.64
CA GLY A 63 20.41 18.38 34.90
C GLY A 63 21.33 19.33 35.65
N THR A 64 21.58 19.13 36.96
CA THR A 64 22.43 20.00 37.77
C THR A 64 23.84 19.46 37.94
N THR A 65 23.99 18.14 37.86
CA THR A 65 25.29 17.47 38.03
C THR A 65 26.02 17.32 36.69
N GLN A 66 27.35 17.37 36.72
CA GLN A 66 28.15 17.06 35.56
C GLN A 66 28.11 15.55 35.28
N ILE A 67 27.93 15.19 33.98
CA ILE A 67 27.95 13.79 33.57
C ILE A 67 29.38 13.24 33.73
N ALA A 68 29.51 12.22 34.57
CA ALA A 68 30.77 11.51 34.81
C ALA A 68 30.94 10.38 33.76
N TYR A 69 32.07 10.37 33.06
CA TYR A 69 32.45 9.32 32.14
C TYR A 69 33.48 8.40 32.78
N ASP A 70 33.31 7.10 32.61
CA ASP A 70 34.24 6.07 33.10
C ASP A 70 35.58 6.08 32.32
N SER A 71 36.50 5.16 32.66
CA SER A 71 37.81 4.99 32.01
C SER A 71 37.71 4.67 30.50
N ASN A 72 36.58 4.06 30.07
CA ASN A 72 36.28 3.78 28.67
C ASN A 72 35.55 4.94 27.98
N ARG A 73 35.42 6.09 28.63
CA ARG A 73 34.67 7.26 28.19
C ARG A 73 33.19 6.98 27.97
N CYS A 74 32.59 6.09 28.77
CA CYS A 74 31.17 5.79 28.75
C CYS A 74 30.46 6.43 29.93
N ALA A 75 29.26 6.94 29.72
CA ALA A 75 28.37 7.39 30.79
C ALA A 75 26.98 6.77 30.59
N TYR A 76 26.37 6.37 31.68
CA TYR A 76 25.05 5.75 31.74
C TYR A 76 24.19 6.58 32.65
N ILE A 77 23.21 7.30 32.10
CA ILE A 77 22.36 8.20 32.90
C ILE A 77 20.88 7.91 32.67
N TYR A 78 20.06 8.11 33.69
CA TYR A 78 18.61 8.15 33.53
C TYR A 78 18.03 9.43 34.10
N LEU A 79 16.98 9.96 33.50
CA LEU A 79 16.31 11.16 33.98
C LEU A 79 15.45 10.82 35.20
N THR A 80 15.60 11.62 36.27
CA THR A 80 14.81 11.48 37.50
C THR A 80 13.60 12.42 37.53
N LYS A 81 13.60 13.42 36.64
CA LYS A 81 12.55 14.44 36.43
C LYS A 81 12.71 15.07 35.07
N ASP A 82 11.81 15.93 34.69
CA ASP A 82 11.98 16.79 33.51
C ASP A 82 13.18 17.72 33.69
N VAL A 83 14.04 17.77 32.66
CA VAL A 83 15.31 18.52 32.71
C VAL A 83 15.32 19.56 31.59
N THR A 84 15.64 20.81 31.98
CA THR A 84 15.91 21.89 31.01
C THR A 84 17.37 22.33 31.15
N LEU A 85 18.18 22.05 30.14
CA LEU A 85 19.60 22.38 30.11
C LEU A 85 19.84 23.82 29.71
N SER A 86 20.91 24.41 30.20
CA SER A 86 21.45 25.70 29.70
C SER A 86 22.62 25.53 28.72
N VAL A 87 23.22 24.35 28.69
CA VAL A 87 24.32 23.96 27.79
C VAL A 87 24.06 22.56 27.23
N SER A 88 24.64 22.29 26.05
CA SER A 88 24.56 20.96 25.44
C SER A 88 25.24 19.91 26.33
N ILE A 89 24.66 18.71 26.36
CA ILE A 89 25.33 17.54 26.93
C ILE A 89 26.09 16.77 25.85
N GLY A 90 27.23 16.20 26.24
CA GLY A 90 28.11 15.39 25.42
C GLY A 90 29.58 15.72 25.67
N ALA A 91 30.44 14.76 25.33
CA ALA A 91 31.88 14.92 25.41
C ALA A 91 32.56 14.28 24.20
N THR A 92 33.57 14.96 23.66
CA THR A 92 34.30 14.48 22.47
C THR A 92 34.86 13.07 22.69
N ASN A 93 34.65 12.17 21.70
CA ASN A 93 35.05 10.77 21.74
C ASN A 93 34.43 9.93 22.88
N ALA A 94 33.34 10.40 23.49
CA ALA A 94 32.64 9.66 24.55
C ALA A 94 31.36 8.96 24.00
N THR A 95 30.93 7.96 24.73
CA THR A 95 29.65 7.29 24.51
C THR A 95 28.69 7.64 25.66
N LEU A 96 27.52 8.16 25.30
CA LEU A 96 26.45 8.46 26.26
C LEU A 96 25.28 7.52 26.06
N TYR A 97 24.95 6.78 27.10
CA TYR A 97 23.72 6.01 27.21
C TYR A 97 22.74 6.81 28.07
N ILE A 98 21.59 7.15 27.52
CA ILE A 98 20.57 7.92 28.22
C ILE A 98 19.23 7.18 28.19
N CYS A 99 18.69 6.89 29.37
CA CYS A 99 17.32 6.47 29.55
C CYS A 99 16.46 7.67 29.93
N LEU A 100 15.44 7.95 29.14
CA LEU A 100 14.54 9.08 29.43
C LEU A 100 13.62 8.81 30.61
N ASN A 101 13.36 7.55 30.94
CA ASN A 101 12.56 7.13 32.10
C ASN A 101 11.22 7.88 32.21
N GLY A 102 10.57 8.11 31.05
CA GLY A 102 9.31 8.83 30.96
C GLY A 102 9.40 10.35 31.06
N HIS A 103 10.59 10.93 31.25
CA HIS A 103 10.80 12.36 31.46
C HIS A 103 11.24 13.10 30.21
N LYS A 104 11.18 14.44 30.28
CA LYS A 104 11.57 15.33 29.20
C LYS A 104 12.98 15.87 29.38
N LEU A 105 13.73 15.88 28.29
CA LEU A 105 15.02 16.56 28.17
C LEU A 105 14.92 17.69 27.17
N SER A 106 15.05 18.93 27.63
CA SER A 106 14.99 20.13 26.82
C SER A 106 16.20 21.01 27.02
N SER A 107 16.28 22.15 26.32
CA SER A 107 17.31 23.17 26.54
C SER A 107 16.77 24.57 26.31
N SER A 108 17.10 25.48 27.18
CA SER A 108 16.85 26.92 27.02
C SER A 108 17.83 27.59 26.03
N ASN A 109 18.95 26.95 25.75
CA ASN A 109 19.91 27.45 24.76
C ASN A 109 19.47 27.02 23.35
N LEU A 110 18.87 27.95 22.61
CA LEU A 110 18.38 27.71 21.24
C LEU A 110 19.49 27.70 20.18
N SER A 111 20.69 28.21 20.50
CA SER A 111 21.83 28.29 19.58
C SER A 111 22.73 27.05 19.57
N SER A 112 22.44 26.05 20.41
CA SER A 112 23.19 24.79 20.48
C SER A 112 22.26 23.61 20.51
N PRO A 113 22.64 22.43 19.99
CA PRO A 113 21.83 21.20 20.15
C PRO A 113 21.66 20.84 21.63
N ILE A 114 20.64 20.07 21.97
CA ILE A 114 20.49 19.50 23.31
C ILE A 114 21.64 18.51 23.55
N ILE A 115 21.89 17.65 22.56
CA ILE A 115 22.94 16.62 22.61
C ILE A 115 23.88 16.79 21.40
N ASN A 116 25.18 16.84 21.67
CA ASN A 116 26.20 17.06 20.65
C ASN A 116 27.55 16.41 21.04
N ASN A 117 28.49 16.35 20.10
CA ASN A 117 29.90 15.98 20.30
C ASN A 117 30.16 14.62 20.95
N LEU A 118 29.36 13.62 20.67
CA LEU A 118 29.55 12.25 21.15
C LEU A 118 30.10 11.35 20.02
N LYS A 119 30.93 10.37 20.38
CA LYS A 119 31.31 9.25 19.50
C LYS A 119 30.10 8.35 19.25
N ASN A 120 29.39 7.99 20.32
CA ASN A 120 28.12 7.27 20.21
C ASN A 120 27.10 7.88 21.17
N LEU A 121 25.86 7.93 20.72
CA LEU A 121 24.69 8.29 21.51
C LEU A 121 23.71 7.13 21.49
N VAL A 122 23.30 6.66 22.66
CA VAL A 122 22.29 5.60 22.79
C VAL A 122 21.13 6.14 23.61
N ILE A 123 19.94 6.15 23.01
CA ILE A 123 18.71 6.67 23.62
C ILE A 123 17.72 5.53 23.81
N CYS A 124 17.24 5.38 25.02
CA CYS A 124 16.13 4.50 25.36
C CYS A 124 15.13 5.21 26.28
N ASP A 125 14.00 4.57 26.49
CA ASP A 125 12.97 5.02 27.41
C ASP A 125 12.23 3.79 27.97
N CYS A 126 12.49 3.45 29.21
CA CYS A 126 11.92 2.27 29.82
C CYS A 126 10.44 2.43 30.23
N VAL A 127 9.96 3.67 30.34
CA VAL A 127 8.57 4.00 30.70
C VAL A 127 7.70 4.27 29.46
N GLY A 128 8.29 4.83 28.38
CA GLY A 128 7.61 5.00 27.09
C GLY A 128 7.07 6.40 26.78
N ASN A 129 7.15 7.36 27.71
CA ASN A 129 6.65 8.73 27.53
C ASN A 129 7.74 9.80 27.43
N GLY A 130 9.00 9.41 27.54
CA GLY A 130 10.16 10.31 27.54
C GLY A 130 10.32 11.04 26.23
N GLU A 131 10.74 12.30 26.29
CA GLU A 131 10.88 13.18 25.15
C GLU A 131 12.20 13.96 25.17
N ILE A 132 12.87 14.09 24.03
CA ILE A 132 13.97 15.03 23.79
C ILE A 132 13.47 16.10 22.85
N GLY A 133 13.42 17.35 23.31
CA GLY A 133 12.98 18.44 22.43
C GLY A 133 12.18 19.52 23.11
N ASN A 134 11.01 19.85 22.54
CA ASN A 134 10.09 20.89 22.99
C ASN A 134 10.78 22.27 23.07
N ARG A 135 11.38 22.72 21.96
CA ARG A 135 12.17 23.95 21.92
C ARG A 135 12.06 24.73 20.62
N GLY A 136 12.23 26.01 20.74
CA GLY A 136 12.09 26.97 19.64
C GLY A 136 10.63 27.34 19.37
N THR A 137 10.44 28.47 18.76
CA THR A 137 9.17 28.94 18.21
C THR A 137 9.36 29.42 16.78
N SER A 138 8.30 29.79 16.08
CA SER A 138 8.43 30.37 14.73
C SER A 138 9.21 31.69 14.73
N GLU A 139 9.09 32.49 15.79
CA GLU A 139 9.74 33.78 15.98
C GLU A 139 11.17 33.62 16.52
N SER A 140 11.41 32.56 17.29
CA SER A 140 12.72 32.25 17.90
C SER A 140 13.07 30.79 17.66
N PRO A 141 13.41 30.41 16.41
CA PRO A 141 13.71 29.02 16.09
C PRO A 141 15.01 28.57 16.77
N ALA A 142 15.00 27.31 17.21
CA ALA A 142 16.21 26.65 17.71
C ALA A 142 17.06 26.13 16.54
N ILE A 143 18.21 25.56 16.85
CA ILE A 143 18.87 24.63 15.94
C ILE A 143 18.38 23.19 16.26
N GLN A 144 18.80 22.18 15.51
CA GLN A 144 18.39 20.79 15.66
C GLN A 144 18.53 20.30 17.12
N ALA A 145 17.62 19.39 17.57
CA ALA A 145 17.68 18.89 18.94
C ALA A 145 18.92 18.02 19.16
N ILE A 146 19.22 17.14 18.23
CA ILE A 146 20.37 16.23 18.27
C ILE A 146 21.25 16.44 17.04
N ASN A 147 22.54 16.65 17.25
CA ASN A 147 23.55 16.64 16.20
C ASN A 147 24.46 15.43 16.35
N VAL A 148 24.36 14.48 15.42
CA VAL A 148 25.28 13.35 15.35
C VAL A 148 26.51 13.79 14.56
N ALA A 149 27.59 14.09 15.28
CA ALA A 149 28.80 14.67 14.72
C ALA A 149 29.50 13.76 13.70
N THR A 150 30.44 14.32 12.95
CA THR A 150 31.19 13.61 11.91
C THR A 150 31.84 12.32 12.41
N ASN A 151 31.67 11.20 11.67
CA ASN A 151 32.15 9.86 12.00
C ASN A 151 31.57 9.26 13.30
N CYS A 152 30.41 9.74 13.76
CA CYS A 152 29.79 9.33 15.00
C CYS A 152 28.52 8.52 14.74
N ASN A 153 28.00 7.86 15.77
CA ASN A 153 26.78 7.07 15.63
C ASN A 153 25.75 7.45 16.68
N ALA A 154 24.46 7.38 16.30
CA ALA A 154 23.35 7.47 17.23
C ALA A 154 22.45 6.22 17.10
N TYR A 155 21.96 5.74 18.22
CA TYR A 155 21.10 4.58 18.34
C TYR A 155 19.85 4.98 19.10
N LEU A 156 18.68 4.87 18.46
CA LEU A 156 17.38 5.19 19.04
C LEU A 156 16.58 3.90 19.23
N TYR A 157 16.38 3.50 20.48
CA TYR A 157 15.61 2.31 20.84
C TYR A 157 14.22 2.66 21.37
N GLY A 158 14.04 3.84 21.97
CA GLY A 158 12.78 4.28 22.57
C GLY A 158 12.76 5.78 22.84
N GLY A 159 11.63 6.26 23.35
CA GLY A 159 11.38 7.68 23.59
C GLY A 159 11.00 8.46 22.34
N LYS A 160 10.81 9.77 22.50
CA LYS A 160 10.40 10.68 21.45
C LYS A 160 11.45 11.77 21.23
N ILE A 161 11.71 12.10 19.99
CA ILE A 161 12.46 13.31 19.61
C ILE A 161 11.45 14.21 18.92
N ALA A 162 10.94 15.22 19.64
CA ALA A 162 9.72 15.88 19.19
C ALA A 162 9.64 17.37 19.52
N ASN A 163 8.69 18.03 18.83
CA ASN A 163 8.30 19.42 19.10
C ASN A 163 9.45 20.43 18.99
N ASN A 164 10.39 20.21 18.06
CA ASN A 164 11.49 21.14 17.80
C ASN A 164 11.15 22.01 16.59
N ILE A 165 11.22 23.33 16.75
CA ILE A 165 11.03 24.31 15.68
C ILE A 165 12.36 24.94 15.36
N THR A 166 12.83 24.79 14.12
CA THR A 166 14.20 25.18 13.72
C THR A 166 14.22 25.88 12.35
N ASN A 167 15.30 26.59 12.11
CA ASN A 167 15.63 27.15 10.81
C ASN A 167 16.77 26.40 10.09
N CYS A 168 17.11 25.20 10.55
CA CYS A 168 18.12 24.34 9.95
C CYS A 168 17.54 22.95 9.62
N SER A 169 18.24 22.22 8.75
CA SER A 169 17.86 20.88 8.35
C SER A 169 17.92 19.87 9.52
N GLY A 170 16.99 18.92 9.55
CA GLY A 170 16.93 17.89 10.59
C GLY A 170 16.51 18.44 11.95
N ALA A 171 15.34 19.07 12.05
CA ALA A 171 14.89 19.71 13.29
C ALA A 171 14.97 18.78 14.51
N GLY A 172 14.58 17.52 14.34
CA GLY A 172 14.79 16.50 15.37
C GLY A 172 16.25 16.06 15.44
N ILE A 173 16.76 15.50 14.34
CA ILE A 173 18.09 14.89 14.27
C ILE A 173 18.81 15.32 12.99
N PHE A 174 20.01 15.85 13.12
CA PHE A 174 20.92 16.05 12.00
C PHE A 174 22.08 15.05 12.06
N ILE A 175 22.36 14.40 10.94
CA ILE A 175 23.42 13.40 10.80
C ILE A 175 24.53 14.00 9.94
N ALA A 176 25.68 14.29 10.54
CA ALA A 176 26.81 14.89 9.88
C ALA A 176 27.55 13.91 8.95
N LYS A 177 28.65 14.37 8.36
CA LYS A 177 29.46 13.61 7.40
C LYS A 177 29.92 12.26 7.97
N SER A 178 29.68 11.16 7.23
CA SER A 178 30.07 9.80 7.60
C SER A 178 29.53 9.33 8.96
N ALA A 179 28.54 10.04 9.51
CA ALA A 179 27.86 9.64 10.72
C ALA A 179 26.67 8.72 10.39
N ASN A 180 26.23 7.95 11.37
CA ASN A 180 25.13 7.03 11.19
C ASN A 180 24.07 7.20 12.29
N LEU A 181 22.80 7.14 11.90
CA LEU A 181 21.68 6.91 12.80
C LEU A 181 21.18 5.48 12.60
N TYR A 182 20.92 4.79 13.70
CA TYR A 182 20.22 3.51 13.75
C TYR A 182 18.97 3.65 14.62
N MET A 183 17.81 3.65 13.98
CA MET A 183 16.51 3.73 14.66
C MET A 183 15.88 2.35 14.71
N TYR A 184 15.90 1.73 15.88
CA TYR A 184 15.30 0.42 16.15
C TYR A 184 13.88 0.54 16.69
N GLY A 185 13.55 1.69 17.27
CA GLY A 185 12.26 2.02 17.88
C GLY A 185 12.17 3.51 18.18
N GLY A 186 11.20 3.88 19.02
CA GLY A 186 10.95 5.27 19.36
C GLY A 186 10.25 6.06 18.26
N THR A 187 10.14 7.36 18.45
CA THR A 187 9.37 8.25 17.58
C THR A 187 10.13 9.54 17.31
N VAL A 188 10.18 9.98 16.05
CA VAL A 188 10.64 11.32 15.68
C VAL A 188 9.42 12.07 15.12
N ALA A 189 8.84 13.00 15.90
CA ALA A 189 7.54 13.56 15.55
C ALA A 189 7.38 15.05 15.82
N ASN A 190 6.44 15.69 15.11
CA ASN A 190 6.05 17.09 15.30
C ASN A 190 7.24 18.07 15.25
N ASN A 191 8.33 17.71 14.56
CA ASN A 191 9.46 18.60 14.38
C ASN A 191 9.22 19.46 13.13
N LYS A 192 9.55 20.74 13.20
CA LYS A 192 9.34 21.68 12.11
C LYS A 192 10.65 22.35 11.73
N SER A 193 11.01 22.25 10.46
CA SER A 193 12.16 22.94 9.87
C SER A 193 11.70 23.89 8.76
N THR A 194 12.35 25.06 8.65
CA THR A 194 12.22 25.92 7.46
C THR A 194 13.14 25.47 6.31
N GLN A 195 13.99 24.48 6.56
CA GLN A 195 14.89 23.84 5.59
C GLN A 195 14.39 22.42 5.25
N ASP A 196 15.28 21.48 5.00
CA ASP A 196 14.98 20.10 4.62
C ASP A 196 15.01 19.14 5.81
N GLY A 197 14.17 18.11 5.79
CA GLY A 197 14.12 17.07 6.81
C GLY A 197 13.57 17.59 8.15
N GLY A 198 12.26 17.74 8.25
CA GLY A 198 11.62 18.18 9.50
C GLY A 198 11.95 17.25 10.67
N GLY A 199 11.85 15.95 10.46
CA GLY A 199 12.27 14.95 11.44
C GLY A 199 13.77 14.76 11.46
N ILE A 200 14.33 14.22 10.36
CA ILE A 200 15.74 13.81 10.26
C ILE A 200 16.34 14.25 8.94
N ALA A 201 17.57 14.77 8.96
CA ALA A 201 18.29 15.12 7.76
C ALA A 201 19.73 14.64 7.76
N THR A 202 20.25 14.34 6.57
CA THR A 202 21.68 14.13 6.32
C THR A 202 22.09 14.63 4.94
N GLU A 203 23.32 15.11 4.84
CA GLU A 203 23.93 15.41 3.53
C GLU A 203 24.83 14.27 3.03
N THR A 204 25.61 13.67 3.92
CA THR A 204 26.66 12.71 3.57
C THR A 204 26.78 11.56 4.58
N GLY A 205 25.87 11.49 5.56
CA GLY A 205 25.76 10.40 6.53
C GLY A 205 24.78 9.33 6.08
N THR A 206 24.45 8.43 6.99
CA THR A 206 23.51 7.35 6.74
C THR A 206 22.40 7.32 7.80
N ILE A 207 21.16 7.28 7.35
CA ILE A 207 19.98 7.09 8.19
C ILE A 207 19.52 5.65 7.99
N ASN A 208 19.52 4.83 9.07
CA ASN A 208 19.01 3.47 9.05
C ASN A 208 17.77 3.41 9.97
N VAL A 209 16.60 3.15 9.39
CA VAL A 209 15.35 2.94 10.11
C VAL A 209 15.00 1.46 10.02
N LEU A 210 15.14 0.77 11.15
CA LEU A 210 14.85 -0.64 11.30
C LEU A 210 13.52 -0.88 12.01
N GLY A 211 12.98 0.18 12.64
CA GLY A 211 11.71 0.21 13.34
C GLY A 211 11.41 1.60 13.88
N GLY A 212 10.27 1.76 14.58
CA GLY A 212 9.81 3.04 15.10
C GLY A 212 9.03 3.87 14.09
N THR A 213 8.77 5.14 14.43
CA THR A 213 7.87 6.00 13.66
C THR A 213 8.47 7.38 13.43
N ILE A 214 8.37 7.87 12.20
CA ILE A 214 8.73 9.23 11.80
C ILE A 214 7.43 9.90 11.35
N ASP A 215 6.82 10.71 12.23
CA ASP A 215 5.43 11.13 12.09
C ASP A 215 5.22 12.63 12.23
N SER A 216 4.31 13.19 11.46
CA SER A 216 3.82 14.57 11.62
C SER A 216 4.92 15.64 11.62
N ASN A 217 6.04 15.40 10.95
CA ASN A 217 7.11 16.39 10.81
C ASN A 217 6.86 17.30 9.62
N ILE A 218 7.32 18.55 9.69
CA ILE A 218 7.08 19.59 8.68
C ILE A 218 8.41 20.17 8.20
N ALA A 219 8.56 20.34 6.88
CA ALA A 219 9.76 20.95 6.28
C ALA A 219 9.49 21.66 4.95
N SER A 220 10.51 22.31 4.40
CA SER A 220 10.48 22.77 3.01
C SER A 220 10.50 21.56 2.06
N ASN A 221 11.41 20.60 2.27
CA ASN A 221 11.44 19.32 1.55
C ASN A 221 11.73 18.19 2.54
N GLY A 222 11.19 17.00 2.27
CA GLY A 222 11.36 15.86 3.17
C GLY A 222 10.78 16.12 4.56
N GLY A 223 9.46 16.30 4.66
CA GLY A 223 8.83 16.54 5.97
C GLY A 223 9.34 15.59 7.04
N GLY A 224 9.36 14.28 6.74
CA GLY A 224 9.94 13.26 7.61
C GLY A 224 11.46 13.17 7.52
N LEU A 225 11.96 12.84 6.33
CA LEU A 225 13.36 12.50 6.07
C LEU A 225 13.90 13.28 4.87
N SER A 226 15.13 13.79 4.99
CA SER A 226 15.86 14.35 3.85
C SER A 226 17.26 13.76 3.73
N VAL A 227 17.65 13.44 2.48
CA VAL A 227 19.01 13.04 2.14
C VAL A 227 19.51 13.85 0.94
N ALA A 228 20.70 14.44 1.12
CA ALA A 228 21.37 15.20 0.07
C ALA A 228 22.80 14.70 -0.19
N LYS A 229 23.42 15.26 -1.21
CA LYS A 229 24.82 14.97 -1.60
C LYS A 229 25.07 13.46 -1.75
N LYS A 230 25.94 12.85 -0.96
CA LYS A 230 26.28 11.39 -1.00
C LYS A 230 25.61 10.60 0.11
N GLY A 231 24.67 11.19 0.83
CA GLY A 231 24.00 10.54 1.96
C GLY A 231 23.17 9.34 1.54
N LYS A 232 22.81 8.55 2.53
CA LYS A 232 22.01 7.33 2.35
C LYS A 232 20.86 7.27 3.33
N ILE A 233 19.72 6.74 2.87
CA ILE A 233 18.60 6.32 3.69
C ILE A 233 18.38 4.82 3.45
N ASN A 234 18.29 4.04 4.53
CA ASN A 234 17.90 2.64 4.51
C ASN A 234 16.72 2.46 5.47
N ILE A 235 15.57 2.04 4.96
CA ILE A 235 14.39 1.75 5.77
C ILE A 235 14.03 0.30 5.55
N SER A 236 14.04 -0.50 6.60
CA SER A 236 13.71 -1.93 6.53
C SER A 236 12.56 -2.33 7.47
N GLY A 237 11.98 -1.36 8.14
CA GLY A 237 10.82 -1.49 9.01
C GLY A 237 10.37 -0.13 9.54
N GLY A 238 9.28 -0.14 10.31
CA GLY A 238 8.70 1.09 10.85
C GLY A 238 7.86 1.87 9.86
N SER A 239 7.50 3.10 10.24
CA SER A 239 6.59 3.95 9.47
C SER A 239 7.14 5.36 9.28
N VAL A 240 6.94 5.90 8.08
CA VAL A 240 7.10 7.32 7.75
C VAL A 240 5.71 7.86 7.41
N SER A 241 5.09 8.57 8.36
CA SER A 241 3.66 8.87 8.30
C SER A 241 3.32 10.33 8.52
N ASN A 242 2.27 10.82 7.88
CA ASN A 242 1.66 12.13 8.10
C ASN A 242 2.63 13.32 8.02
N ASN A 243 3.80 13.15 7.41
CA ASN A 243 4.77 14.22 7.28
C ASN A 243 4.39 15.17 6.15
N VAL A 244 4.72 16.45 6.30
CA VAL A 244 4.33 17.50 5.36
C VAL A 244 5.53 18.26 4.84
N ALA A 245 5.63 18.39 3.52
CA ALA A 245 6.58 19.28 2.86
C ALA A 245 5.86 20.37 2.06
N SER A 246 6.39 21.58 2.03
CA SER A 246 5.87 22.62 1.13
C SER A 246 6.32 22.41 -0.32
N GLY A 247 7.49 21.79 -0.53
CA GLY A 247 8.11 21.52 -1.82
C GLY A 247 8.05 20.04 -2.20
N PHE A 248 9.13 19.29 -2.03
CA PHE A 248 9.29 17.91 -2.48
C PHE A 248 9.29 16.91 -1.32
N GLY A 249 8.69 15.74 -1.53
CA GLY A 249 8.78 14.61 -0.62
C GLY A 249 8.14 14.88 0.74
N GLY A 250 6.82 14.74 0.88
CA GLY A 250 6.16 14.87 2.18
C GLY A 250 6.79 13.95 3.21
N GLY A 251 6.96 12.67 2.87
CA GLY A 251 7.65 11.69 3.71
C GLY A 251 9.17 11.77 3.56
N ILE A 252 9.67 11.54 2.34
CA ILE A 252 11.11 11.40 2.05
C ILE A 252 11.51 12.30 0.87
N TYR A 253 12.58 13.04 1.04
CA TYR A 253 13.21 13.81 -0.03
C TYR A 253 14.62 13.28 -0.30
N ALA A 254 14.94 13.00 -1.57
CA ALA A 254 16.23 12.51 -2.01
C ALA A 254 16.78 13.40 -3.13
N TYR A 255 17.89 14.12 -2.87
CA TYR A 255 18.48 15.07 -3.79
C TYR A 255 19.98 14.84 -4.00
N GLY A 256 20.37 14.48 -5.21
CA GLY A 256 21.75 14.44 -5.65
C GLY A 256 22.04 15.61 -6.60
N SER A 257 23.06 16.43 -6.32
CA SER A 257 23.36 17.62 -7.14
C SER A 257 24.02 17.30 -8.49
N ASN A 258 24.70 16.15 -8.60
CA ASN A 258 25.37 15.68 -9.81
C ASN A 258 25.69 14.17 -9.68
N SER A 259 26.27 13.56 -10.70
CA SER A 259 26.64 12.14 -10.72
C SER A 259 27.58 11.72 -9.60
N SER A 260 28.50 12.61 -9.20
CA SER A 260 29.45 12.35 -8.10
C SER A 260 28.82 12.53 -6.70
N ASN A 261 27.69 13.18 -6.62
CA ASN A 261 26.92 13.42 -5.39
C ASN A 261 25.56 12.74 -5.41
N ARG A 262 25.46 11.58 -6.08
CA ARG A 262 24.26 10.77 -6.13
C ARG A 262 23.88 10.26 -4.73
N VAL A 263 22.62 10.39 -4.39
CA VAL A 263 22.04 9.87 -3.14
C VAL A 263 21.39 8.51 -3.37
N THR A 264 21.25 7.74 -2.30
CA THR A 264 20.57 6.44 -2.34
C THR A 264 19.55 6.35 -1.22
N ALA A 265 18.34 5.93 -1.56
CA ALA A 265 17.29 5.55 -0.60
C ALA A 265 16.84 4.11 -0.88
N ASN A 266 17.02 3.23 0.10
CA ASN A 266 16.60 1.83 0.05
C ASN A 266 15.43 1.63 1.01
N ILE A 267 14.30 1.17 0.50
CA ILE A 267 13.08 0.85 1.25
C ILE A 267 12.82 -0.64 1.08
N SER A 268 12.63 -1.35 2.18
CA SER A 268 12.46 -2.81 2.17
C SER A 268 11.63 -3.29 3.35
N GLY A 269 11.42 -4.60 3.45
CA GLY A 269 10.69 -5.21 4.57
C GLY A 269 9.24 -4.73 4.64
N ASN A 270 8.72 -4.60 5.86
CA ASN A 270 7.35 -4.16 6.12
C ASN A 270 7.26 -2.65 6.34
N THR A 271 8.07 -1.86 5.65
CA THR A 271 8.06 -0.40 5.75
C THR A 271 6.73 0.16 5.25
N GLU A 272 6.17 1.13 5.99
CA GLU A 272 5.02 1.92 5.54
C GLU A 272 5.40 3.38 5.31
N ILE A 273 5.08 3.91 4.12
CA ILE A 273 5.14 5.34 3.79
C ILE A 273 3.71 5.79 3.54
N ILE A 274 3.08 6.40 4.56
CA ILE A 274 1.63 6.57 4.58
C ILE A 274 1.18 7.99 4.96
N GLY A 275 0.18 8.50 4.26
CA GLY A 275 -0.50 9.75 4.66
C GLY A 275 0.37 11.00 4.56
N ASN A 276 1.55 10.91 3.92
CA ASN A 276 2.43 12.05 3.78
C ASN A 276 1.93 13.01 2.70
N ALA A 277 2.12 14.30 2.89
CA ALA A 277 1.66 15.32 1.98
C ALA A 277 2.77 16.26 1.51
N SER A 278 2.73 16.61 0.22
CA SER A 278 3.59 17.62 -0.37
C SER A 278 2.73 18.71 -1.03
N GLY A 279 2.96 19.97 -0.70
CA GLY A 279 2.37 21.09 -1.42
C GLY A 279 2.88 21.21 -2.85
N GLY A 280 4.09 20.68 -3.10
CA GLY A 280 4.67 20.46 -4.43
C GLY A 280 4.53 19.00 -4.86
N ASN A 281 5.62 18.30 -5.07
CA ASN A 281 5.66 17.03 -5.76
C ASN A 281 6.18 15.88 -4.88
N GLY A 282 5.71 14.66 -5.12
CA GLY A 282 6.12 13.45 -4.40
C GLY A 282 5.58 13.44 -2.97
N GLY A 283 4.29 13.14 -2.78
CA GLY A 283 3.67 13.11 -1.45
C GLY A 283 4.39 12.17 -0.50
N GLY A 284 4.59 10.92 -0.91
CA GLY A 284 5.38 9.94 -0.15
C GLY A 284 6.88 10.16 -0.32
N ILE A 285 7.37 10.03 -1.57
CA ILE A 285 8.79 10.13 -1.92
C ILE A 285 8.96 11.16 -3.04
N GLY A 286 9.72 12.19 -2.80
CA GLY A 286 10.12 13.17 -3.79
C GLY A 286 11.60 13.03 -4.12
N THR A 287 11.94 12.94 -5.41
CA THR A 287 13.34 12.94 -5.85
C THR A 287 13.65 14.14 -6.69
N LYS A 288 14.93 14.55 -6.66
CA LYS A 288 15.42 15.60 -7.53
C LYS A 288 16.83 15.25 -8.02
N ASP A 289 17.04 15.47 -9.32
CA ASP A 289 18.30 15.27 -10.02
C ASP A 289 18.90 13.86 -9.87
N TYR A 290 20.02 13.66 -9.26
CA TYR A 290 20.76 12.40 -9.20
C TYR A 290 20.38 11.58 -7.96
N ALA A 291 19.20 10.97 -7.96
CA ALA A 291 18.74 10.07 -6.90
C ALA A 291 18.60 8.63 -7.41
N THR A 292 18.96 7.68 -6.58
CA THR A 292 18.63 6.25 -6.74
C THR A 292 17.72 5.84 -5.61
N VAL A 293 16.53 5.32 -5.94
CA VAL A 293 15.56 4.83 -4.95
C VAL A 293 15.21 3.39 -5.29
N ASN A 294 15.46 2.50 -4.34
CA ASN A 294 15.17 1.07 -4.46
C ASN A 294 14.08 0.71 -3.46
N VAL A 295 12.92 0.29 -3.96
CA VAL A 295 11.82 -0.20 -3.14
C VAL A 295 11.70 -1.70 -3.37
N SER A 296 12.21 -2.49 -2.43
CA SER A 296 12.23 -3.95 -2.49
C SER A 296 11.29 -4.61 -1.49
N GLY A 297 10.33 -3.87 -0.99
CA GLY A 297 9.29 -4.28 -0.05
C GLY A 297 8.51 -3.09 0.46
N GLY A 298 7.48 -3.36 1.27
CA GLY A 298 6.69 -2.34 1.94
C GLY A 298 5.55 -1.75 1.11
N THR A 299 4.90 -0.74 1.70
CA THR A 299 3.71 -0.12 1.13
C THR A 299 3.83 1.41 1.13
N ILE A 300 3.50 2.02 0.00
CA ILE A 300 3.41 3.48 -0.18
C ILE A 300 1.94 3.80 -0.43
N LYS A 301 1.25 4.35 0.57
CA LYS A 301 -0.21 4.50 0.49
C LYS A 301 -0.71 5.83 1.03
N GLU A 302 -1.85 6.28 0.48
CA GLU A 302 -2.59 7.44 0.99
C GLU A 302 -1.76 8.74 1.04
N ASN A 303 -0.68 8.82 0.25
CA ASN A 303 0.12 10.03 0.16
C ASN A 303 -0.48 11.00 -0.87
N LYS A 304 -0.20 12.30 -0.70
CA LYS A 304 -0.76 13.37 -1.51
C LYS A 304 0.33 14.32 -2.02
N GLY A 305 0.33 14.58 -3.33
CA GLY A 305 1.26 15.53 -3.97
C GLY A 305 0.66 16.23 -5.18
N ALA A 306 1.25 17.33 -5.64
CA ALA A 306 0.82 17.97 -6.87
C ALA A 306 1.11 17.10 -8.10
N ASN A 307 2.32 16.50 -8.18
CA ASN A 307 2.63 15.41 -9.10
C ASN A 307 3.33 14.28 -8.34
N GLY A 308 3.03 13.03 -8.71
CA GLY A 308 3.51 11.87 -7.98
C GLY A 308 2.96 11.83 -6.56
N GLY A 309 1.67 11.52 -6.40
CA GLY A 309 1.06 11.40 -5.06
C GLY A 309 1.84 10.48 -4.15
N GLY A 310 2.16 9.27 -4.63
CA GLY A 310 3.07 8.35 -3.97
C GLY A 310 4.53 8.74 -4.18
N ILE A 311 4.97 8.76 -5.44
CA ILE A 311 6.38 8.92 -5.84
C ILE A 311 6.52 9.92 -6.98
N LEU A 312 7.47 10.84 -6.85
CA LEU A 312 7.96 11.67 -7.95
C LEU A 312 9.34 11.20 -8.40
N VAL A 313 9.47 10.85 -9.67
CA VAL A 313 10.74 10.65 -10.36
C VAL A 313 11.02 11.89 -11.23
N TYR A 314 11.68 12.89 -10.65
CA TYR A 314 11.72 14.26 -11.22
C TYR A 314 12.56 14.40 -12.48
N SER A 315 13.76 13.83 -12.51
CA SER A 315 14.70 14.05 -13.61
C SER A 315 15.12 12.75 -14.31
N LYS A 316 15.61 12.89 -15.55
CA LYS A 316 16.17 11.75 -16.33
C LYS A 316 17.35 11.04 -15.65
N TRP A 317 17.94 11.65 -14.64
CA TRP A 317 19.06 11.11 -13.89
C TRP A 317 18.64 10.35 -12.62
N CYS A 318 17.33 10.32 -12.32
CA CYS A 318 16.78 9.51 -11.24
C CYS A 318 16.57 8.08 -11.70
N TYR A 319 16.96 7.13 -10.84
CA TYR A 319 16.76 5.70 -11.04
C TYR A 319 15.85 5.16 -9.95
N PHE A 320 14.77 4.52 -10.34
CA PHE A 320 13.84 3.82 -9.45
C PHE A 320 13.79 2.34 -9.80
N THR A 321 13.88 1.51 -8.77
CA THR A 321 13.58 0.07 -8.87
C THR A 321 12.45 -0.29 -7.92
N LEU A 322 11.46 -1.03 -8.41
CA LEU A 322 10.31 -1.50 -7.64
C LEU A 322 10.25 -3.03 -7.69
N SER A 323 10.14 -3.64 -6.52
CA SER A 323 10.07 -5.09 -6.39
C SER A 323 9.36 -5.46 -5.08
N ASN A 324 8.48 -6.44 -5.10
CA ASN A 324 7.77 -6.93 -3.91
C ASN A 324 7.10 -5.84 -3.08
N CYS A 325 6.51 -4.83 -3.72
CA CYS A 325 5.97 -3.64 -3.07
C CYS A 325 4.56 -3.29 -3.56
N SER A 326 3.90 -2.42 -2.80
CA SER A 326 2.57 -1.91 -3.13
C SER A 326 2.54 -0.38 -3.10
N ILE A 327 1.94 0.25 -4.13
CA ILE A 327 1.72 1.70 -4.23
C ILE A 327 0.24 1.91 -4.50
N ILE A 328 -0.54 2.25 -3.46
CA ILE A 328 -2.00 2.20 -3.52
C ILE A 328 -2.66 3.40 -2.85
N GLY A 329 -3.80 3.85 -3.37
CA GLY A 329 -4.62 4.88 -2.72
C GLY A 329 -3.97 6.26 -2.62
N ASN A 330 -2.86 6.51 -3.34
CA ASN A 330 -2.22 7.82 -3.35
C ASN A 330 -2.98 8.78 -4.27
N THR A 331 -2.91 10.07 -3.99
CA THR A 331 -3.65 11.08 -4.72
C THR A 331 -2.77 12.21 -5.24
N THR A 332 -3.14 12.74 -6.40
CA THR A 332 -2.46 13.89 -7.02
C THR A 332 -3.46 14.93 -7.49
N THR A 333 -3.09 16.19 -7.45
CA THR A 333 -3.86 17.28 -8.10
C THR A 333 -3.37 17.56 -9.53
N GLY A 334 -2.30 16.91 -9.96
CA GLY A 334 -1.73 16.97 -11.31
C GLY A 334 -1.66 15.59 -11.95
N LYS A 335 -0.48 15.02 -12.11
CA LYS A 335 -0.23 13.75 -12.79
C LYS A 335 0.47 12.72 -11.92
N GLY A 336 0.18 11.43 -12.14
CA GLY A 336 0.80 10.30 -11.44
C GLY A 336 0.35 10.19 -9.99
N GLY A 337 -0.90 9.77 -9.74
CA GLY A 337 -1.38 9.50 -8.39
C GLY A 337 -0.47 8.55 -7.64
N ALA A 338 -0.02 7.47 -8.29
CA ALA A 338 1.03 6.62 -7.76
C ALA A 338 2.41 7.22 -8.04
N ILE A 339 2.77 7.31 -9.33
CA ILE A 339 4.12 7.67 -9.79
C ILE A 339 4.03 8.66 -10.95
N TYR A 340 4.72 9.77 -10.84
CA TYR A 340 5.04 10.63 -11.98
C TYR A 340 6.46 10.30 -12.47
N GLN A 341 6.59 9.79 -13.69
CA GLN A 341 7.85 9.27 -14.20
C GLN A 341 8.51 10.20 -15.22
N ASN A 342 9.67 10.75 -14.87
CA ASN A 342 10.57 11.46 -15.79
C ASN A 342 12.00 10.86 -15.83
N GLY A 343 12.29 9.88 -14.97
CA GLY A 343 13.56 9.15 -14.94
C GLY A 343 13.39 7.69 -15.38
N SER A 344 14.30 6.83 -14.94
CA SER A 344 14.20 5.38 -15.13
C SER A 344 13.28 4.76 -14.09
N LEU A 345 12.45 3.83 -14.52
CA LEU A 345 11.59 3.03 -13.66
C LEU A 345 11.72 1.55 -14.06
N ASP A 346 12.37 0.78 -13.21
CA ASP A 346 12.53 -0.66 -13.32
C ASP A 346 11.55 -1.39 -12.41
N VAL A 347 10.87 -2.41 -12.92
CA VAL A 347 9.94 -3.24 -12.13
C VAL A 347 10.34 -4.70 -12.21
N SER A 348 10.20 -5.44 -11.11
CA SER A 348 10.49 -6.87 -11.06
C SER A 348 9.73 -7.57 -9.94
N ASN A 349 9.59 -8.88 -10.02
CA ASN A 349 8.86 -9.68 -9.04
C ASN A 349 7.40 -9.17 -8.87
N LYS A 350 6.85 -9.20 -7.66
CA LYS A 350 5.48 -8.76 -7.41
C LYS A 350 5.42 -7.24 -7.20
N VAL A 351 4.74 -6.53 -8.09
CA VAL A 351 4.50 -5.09 -7.97
C VAL A 351 3.01 -4.81 -8.10
N LEU A 352 2.45 -4.09 -7.13
CA LEU A 352 1.04 -3.72 -7.08
C LEU A 352 0.91 -2.19 -7.13
N ILE A 353 0.40 -1.65 -8.24
CA ILE A 353 0.17 -0.21 -8.42
C ILE A 353 -1.24 0.00 -8.97
N TYR A 354 -2.18 0.30 -8.07
CA TYR A 354 -3.60 0.49 -8.43
C TYR A 354 -4.33 1.39 -7.44
N GLY A 355 -5.52 1.83 -7.81
CA GLY A 355 -6.39 2.63 -6.95
C GLY A 355 -5.83 4.03 -6.62
N ASN A 356 -4.81 4.48 -7.35
CA ASN A 356 -4.26 5.81 -7.18
C ASN A 356 -4.98 6.79 -8.12
N LYS A 357 -5.23 8.02 -7.65
CA LYS A 357 -6.18 8.92 -8.30
C LYS A 357 -5.62 10.31 -8.55
N TYR A 358 -6.06 10.90 -9.65
CA TYR A 358 -6.16 12.35 -9.78
C TYR A 358 -7.39 12.83 -9.01
N VAL A 359 -7.24 13.93 -8.29
CA VAL A 359 -8.33 14.63 -7.59
C VAL A 359 -8.20 16.11 -7.93
N SER A 360 -9.26 16.70 -8.52
CA SER A 360 -9.25 18.13 -8.84
C SER A 360 -9.08 18.99 -7.57
N SER A 361 -8.60 20.22 -7.74
CA SER A 361 -8.33 21.12 -6.61
C SER A 361 -9.58 21.44 -5.77
N ASP A 362 -10.76 21.38 -6.39
CA ASP A 362 -12.05 21.54 -5.72
C ASP A 362 -12.63 20.23 -5.15
N GLY A 363 -11.92 19.10 -5.34
CA GLY A 363 -12.31 17.78 -4.86
C GLY A 363 -13.50 17.12 -5.59
N LYS A 364 -14.08 17.76 -6.61
CA LYS A 364 -15.30 17.29 -7.27
C LYS A 364 -15.06 16.26 -8.36
N THR A 365 -13.91 16.30 -9.00
CA THR A 365 -13.55 15.37 -10.08
C THR A 365 -12.46 14.44 -9.60
N THR A 366 -12.67 13.14 -9.80
CA THR A 366 -11.67 12.10 -9.55
C THR A 366 -11.55 11.20 -10.76
N SER A 367 -10.35 10.76 -11.08
CA SER A 367 -10.09 9.76 -12.11
C SER A 367 -8.91 8.88 -11.72
N ASN A 368 -8.86 7.66 -12.28
CA ASN A 368 -7.70 6.81 -12.12
C ASN A 368 -6.48 7.47 -12.75
N ASN A 369 -5.37 7.46 -12.05
CA ASN A 369 -4.10 8.00 -12.51
C ASN A 369 -2.98 7.35 -11.71
N ASN A 370 -2.54 6.20 -12.17
CA ASN A 370 -1.55 5.42 -11.45
C ASN A 370 -0.12 5.79 -11.85
N VAL A 371 0.52 5.05 -12.75
CA VAL A 371 1.84 5.41 -13.25
C VAL A 371 1.70 6.34 -14.46
N GLN A 372 2.04 7.58 -14.30
CA GLN A 372 2.03 8.55 -15.42
C GLN A 372 3.32 8.44 -16.22
N LEU A 373 3.21 7.93 -17.42
CA LEU A 373 4.30 7.89 -18.40
C LEU A 373 4.25 9.13 -19.28
N ILE A 374 5.25 9.99 -19.17
CA ILE A 374 5.39 11.14 -20.07
C ILE A 374 6.08 10.74 -21.37
N LEU A 375 6.03 11.62 -22.37
CA LEU A 375 6.64 11.38 -23.69
C LEU A 375 8.04 10.79 -23.60
N SER A 376 8.29 9.75 -24.38
CA SER A 376 9.56 9.01 -24.46
C SER A 376 10.01 8.25 -23.21
N LYS A 377 9.14 8.09 -22.20
CA LYS A 377 9.43 7.29 -21.00
C LYS A 377 8.67 5.98 -21.05
N SER A 378 9.35 4.95 -20.60
CA SER A 378 8.82 3.58 -20.53
C SER A 378 9.24 2.91 -19.25
N ILE A 379 8.51 1.88 -18.86
CA ILE A 379 8.88 0.98 -17.77
C ILE A 379 9.88 -0.03 -18.32
N THR A 380 10.90 -0.37 -17.54
CA THR A 380 11.83 -1.45 -17.86
C THR A 380 11.62 -2.63 -16.91
N CYS A 381 11.93 -3.84 -17.38
CA CYS A 381 11.84 -5.05 -16.57
C CYS A 381 13.23 -5.41 -16.03
N GLY A 382 13.34 -5.46 -14.70
CA GLY A 382 14.55 -5.90 -14.01
C GLY A 382 14.76 -7.41 -14.09
N ALA A 383 15.91 -7.87 -13.64
CA ALA A 383 16.20 -9.29 -13.56
C ALA A 383 15.17 -10.03 -12.70
N GLY A 384 14.59 -11.09 -13.22
CA GLY A 384 13.55 -11.88 -12.54
C GLY A 384 12.12 -11.68 -13.07
N GLY A 385 11.93 -10.77 -14.03
CA GLY A 385 10.61 -10.57 -14.65
C GLY A 385 9.53 -10.01 -13.70
N LEU A 386 8.31 -9.89 -14.20
CA LEU A 386 7.13 -9.60 -13.39
C LEU A 386 6.43 -10.89 -12.97
N SER A 387 6.07 -10.99 -11.70
CA SER A 387 5.21 -12.07 -11.20
C SER A 387 3.81 -12.00 -11.84
N SER A 388 3.20 -13.15 -12.11
CA SER A 388 1.83 -13.25 -12.59
C SER A 388 0.79 -12.54 -11.70
N ASN A 389 1.12 -12.36 -10.42
CA ASN A 389 0.29 -11.64 -9.44
C ASN A 389 0.59 -10.14 -9.38
N SER A 390 1.38 -9.60 -10.31
CA SER A 390 1.62 -8.16 -10.42
C SER A 390 0.42 -7.46 -11.06
N MET A 391 0.24 -6.19 -10.70
CA MET A 391 -0.82 -5.35 -11.24
C MET A 391 -0.34 -3.89 -11.28
N ILE A 392 -0.06 -3.39 -12.47
CA ILE A 392 0.52 -2.07 -12.70
C ILE A 392 -0.38 -1.29 -13.66
N TYR A 393 -1.12 -0.33 -13.13
CA TYR A 393 -1.94 0.55 -13.94
C TYR A 393 -1.12 1.73 -14.46
N VAL A 394 -1.32 2.06 -15.73
CA VAL A 394 -0.56 3.10 -16.44
C VAL A 394 -1.46 4.12 -17.11
N THR A 395 -1.04 5.38 -17.04
CA THR A 395 -1.61 6.51 -17.80
C THR A 395 -0.56 7.04 -18.77
N LEU A 396 -0.92 7.18 -20.04
CA LEU A 396 -0.02 7.70 -21.07
C LEU A 396 -0.48 9.09 -21.53
N ASP A 397 0.46 10.05 -21.62
CA ASP A 397 0.20 11.35 -22.25
C ASP A 397 -0.07 11.20 -23.76
N ASN A 398 0.65 10.29 -24.40
CA ASN A 398 0.44 9.94 -25.80
C ASN A 398 0.12 8.45 -25.94
N LYS A 399 -1.10 8.14 -26.36
CA LYS A 399 -1.61 6.76 -26.53
C LYS A 399 -0.82 5.91 -27.51
N SER A 400 -0.09 6.51 -28.45
CA SER A 400 0.76 5.81 -29.41
C SER A 400 2.17 5.49 -28.88
N SER A 401 2.51 5.94 -27.66
CA SER A 401 3.82 5.64 -27.08
C SER A 401 3.89 4.21 -26.54
N ALA A 402 5.08 3.60 -26.61
CA ALA A 402 5.32 2.33 -25.94
C ALA A 402 5.23 2.52 -24.40
N ILE A 403 4.56 1.59 -23.73
CA ILE A 403 4.46 1.53 -22.28
C ILE A 403 5.78 1.04 -21.68
N THR A 404 6.35 0.01 -22.32
CA THR A 404 7.58 -0.63 -21.84
C THR A 404 8.72 -0.45 -22.81
N GLY A 405 9.95 -0.49 -22.28
CA GLY A 405 11.14 -0.83 -23.05
C GLY A 405 11.12 -2.32 -23.44
N ALA A 406 12.25 -2.87 -23.81
CA ALA A 406 12.33 -4.29 -24.17
C ALA A 406 12.00 -5.20 -22.98
N PHE A 407 10.86 -5.87 -23.05
CA PHE A 407 10.45 -6.95 -22.15
C PHE A 407 10.59 -8.28 -22.90
N ASN A 408 11.17 -9.29 -22.25
CA ASN A 408 11.35 -10.61 -22.89
C ASN A 408 10.09 -11.49 -22.82
N GLU A 409 9.07 -11.07 -22.05
CA GLU A 409 7.86 -11.83 -21.80
C GLU A 409 6.63 -10.94 -22.01
N ASP A 410 5.53 -11.56 -22.39
CA ASP A 410 4.23 -10.91 -22.47
C ASP A 410 3.68 -10.68 -21.05
N CYS A 411 3.61 -9.43 -20.65
CA CYS A 411 3.06 -8.98 -19.35
C CYS A 411 1.78 -8.14 -19.56
N SER A 412 1.06 -8.34 -20.64
CA SER A 412 -0.16 -7.58 -20.95
C SER A 412 -1.28 -7.76 -19.92
N SER A 413 -1.29 -8.89 -19.20
CA SER A 413 -2.22 -9.13 -18.09
C SER A 413 -1.79 -8.51 -16.75
N GLN A 414 -0.53 -8.13 -16.60
CA GLN A 414 0.01 -7.47 -15.41
C GLN A 414 0.07 -5.94 -15.55
N ILE A 415 0.15 -5.44 -16.78
CA ILE A 415 0.18 -4.01 -17.09
C ILE A 415 -1.17 -3.62 -17.68
N ILE A 416 -1.86 -2.68 -17.05
CA ILE A 416 -3.26 -2.35 -17.36
C ILE A 416 -3.35 -0.84 -17.65
N SER A 417 -4.18 -0.46 -18.61
CA SER A 417 -4.46 0.95 -18.88
C SER A 417 -5.39 1.55 -17.83
N ASP A 418 -5.10 2.76 -17.35
CA ASP A 418 -6.06 3.57 -16.58
C ASP A 418 -7.26 4.04 -17.43
N ASP A 419 -7.09 4.08 -18.74
CA ASP A 419 -8.15 4.41 -19.70
C ASP A 419 -8.84 3.13 -20.17
N LYS A 420 -10.07 2.92 -19.73
CA LYS A 420 -10.87 1.73 -20.04
C LYS A 420 -11.12 1.47 -21.53
N ASN A 421 -10.91 2.46 -22.39
CA ASN A 421 -11.05 2.29 -23.82
C ASN A 421 -9.85 1.59 -24.48
N TYR A 422 -8.80 1.30 -23.70
CA TYR A 422 -7.57 0.70 -24.19
C TYR A 422 -7.16 -0.52 -23.37
N PHE A 423 -6.61 -1.48 -24.08
CA PHE A 423 -5.94 -2.67 -23.56
C PHE A 423 -4.44 -2.57 -23.80
N VAL A 424 -3.67 -3.34 -23.06
CA VAL A 424 -2.23 -3.48 -23.28
C VAL A 424 -1.99 -4.68 -24.18
N ALA A 425 -1.29 -4.47 -25.29
CA ALA A 425 -0.88 -5.52 -26.20
C ALA A 425 0.64 -5.64 -26.25
N TYR A 426 1.14 -6.87 -26.36
CA TYR A 426 2.56 -7.18 -26.46
C TYR A 426 2.94 -7.44 -27.93
N ASP A 427 3.91 -6.71 -28.43
CA ASP A 427 4.53 -6.98 -29.72
C ASP A 427 5.79 -7.84 -29.52
N LYS A 428 5.74 -9.09 -29.98
CA LYS A 428 6.83 -10.06 -29.91
C LYS A 428 8.07 -9.64 -30.69
N THR A 429 7.92 -8.83 -31.72
CA THR A 429 9.02 -8.39 -32.59
C THR A 429 9.84 -7.29 -31.94
N SER A 430 9.19 -6.23 -31.48
CA SER A 430 9.83 -5.12 -30.77
C SER A 430 10.03 -5.42 -29.28
N LYS A 431 9.39 -6.47 -28.75
CA LYS A 431 9.36 -6.84 -27.31
C LYS A 431 8.85 -5.70 -26.43
N THR A 432 7.87 -4.96 -26.91
CA THR A 432 7.30 -3.82 -26.20
C THR A 432 5.80 -3.99 -25.98
N HIS A 433 5.29 -3.33 -24.94
CA HIS A 433 3.86 -3.21 -24.71
C HIS A 433 3.37 -1.84 -25.15
N SER A 434 2.17 -1.80 -25.74
CA SER A 434 1.51 -0.57 -26.20
C SER A 434 0.01 -0.64 -25.95
N LEU A 435 -0.66 0.51 -26.05
CA LEU A 435 -2.12 0.57 -25.95
C LEU A 435 -2.77 0.20 -27.30
N THR A 436 -3.83 -0.59 -27.23
CA THR A 436 -4.68 -0.94 -28.36
C THR A 436 -6.16 -0.89 -27.98
N GLN A 437 -7.05 -0.64 -28.91
CA GLN A 437 -8.48 -0.82 -28.69
C GLN A 437 -8.85 -2.29 -28.87
N HIS A 438 -9.67 -2.82 -27.99
CA HIS A 438 -10.21 -4.18 -28.13
C HIS A 438 -11.47 -4.13 -28.98
N THR A 439 -11.33 -4.45 -30.27
CA THR A 439 -12.40 -4.31 -31.25
C THR A 439 -12.61 -5.60 -32.03
N HIS A 440 -13.82 -6.13 -31.98
CA HIS A 440 -14.25 -7.30 -32.74
C HIS A 440 -15.78 -7.40 -32.81
N CYS A 441 -16.30 -8.37 -33.54
CA CYS A 441 -17.71 -8.72 -33.54
C CYS A 441 -18.15 -9.30 -32.17
N ILE A 442 -19.44 -9.25 -31.89
CA ILE A 442 -20.03 -9.87 -30.70
C ILE A 442 -19.74 -11.37 -30.59
N CYS A 443 -19.38 -12.04 -31.67
CA CYS A 443 -18.97 -13.46 -31.67
C CYS A 443 -17.48 -13.68 -31.34
N GLY A 444 -16.71 -12.63 -31.08
CA GLY A 444 -15.27 -12.72 -30.78
C GLY A 444 -14.35 -12.75 -31.99
N LYS A 445 -14.86 -12.67 -33.23
CA LYS A 445 -14.04 -12.66 -34.44
C LYS A 445 -13.80 -11.23 -34.95
N THR A 446 -12.57 -10.93 -35.38
CA THR A 446 -12.19 -9.62 -35.92
C THR A 446 -12.70 -9.40 -37.33
N ASP A 447 -12.67 -10.43 -38.15
CA ASP A 447 -13.05 -10.47 -39.59
C ASP A 447 -14.32 -11.30 -39.80
N CYS A 448 -15.34 -10.95 -39.01
CA CYS A 448 -16.62 -11.61 -39.10
C CYS A 448 -17.41 -11.11 -40.32
N ASP A 449 -17.49 -11.93 -41.35
CA ASP A 449 -18.35 -11.76 -42.55
C ASP A 449 -19.64 -12.58 -42.43
N ASP A 450 -19.97 -13.02 -41.23
CA ASP A 450 -21.05 -13.96 -40.95
C ASP A 450 -22.43 -13.35 -41.22
N THR A 451 -23.11 -13.91 -42.22
CA THR A 451 -24.54 -13.75 -42.49
C THR A 451 -25.37 -14.82 -41.79
N SER A 452 -24.76 -15.62 -40.90
CA SER A 452 -25.43 -16.71 -40.23
C SER A 452 -26.49 -16.23 -39.22
N VAL A 453 -27.46 -17.08 -38.96
CA VAL A 453 -28.63 -16.85 -38.09
C VAL A 453 -28.26 -16.31 -36.71
N GLY A 454 -27.05 -16.60 -36.21
CA GLY A 454 -26.57 -16.18 -34.91
C GLY A 454 -26.32 -14.68 -34.76
N HIS A 455 -26.09 -13.94 -35.86
CA HIS A 455 -25.85 -12.50 -35.85
C HIS A 455 -27.07 -11.65 -36.17
N SER A 456 -28.11 -12.24 -36.75
CA SER A 456 -29.28 -11.47 -37.22
C SER A 456 -30.09 -10.79 -36.15
N ILE A 457 -29.95 -11.25 -34.89
CA ILE A 457 -30.69 -10.71 -33.74
C ILE A 457 -29.96 -9.53 -33.09
N LEU A 458 -28.63 -9.47 -33.21
CA LEU A 458 -27.79 -8.52 -32.50
C LEU A 458 -26.76 -7.85 -33.42
N GLU A 459 -27.15 -7.40 -34.61
CA GLU A 459 -26.32 -6.82 -35.68
C GLU A 459 -25.23 -5.85 -35.22
N LYS A 460 -24.10 -6.33 -34.71
CA LYS A 460 -22.97 -5.46 -34.39
C LYS A 460 -21.62 -6.06 -34.77
N LYS A 461 -21.07 -5.55 -35.87
CA LYS A 461 -19.67 -5.78 -36.30
C LYS A 461 -18.80 -4.63 -35.80
N GLY A 462 -17.55 -4.91 -35.48
CA GLY A 462 -16.59 -3.87 -35.08
C GLY A 462 -16.95 -3.15 -33.76
N VAL A 463 -17.39 -3.89 -32.77
CA VAL A 463 -17.70 -3.34 -31.45
C VAL A 463 -16.42 -3.04 -30.69
N VAL A 464 -16.33 -1.85 -30.10
CA VAL A 464 -15.24 -1.48 -29.18
C VAL A 464 -15.65 -1.87 -27.78
N TYR A 465 -14.87 -2.75 -27.16
CA TYR A 465 -15.07 -3.21 -25.78
C TYR A 465 -14.24 -2.35 -24.83
N LYS A 466 -14.81 -2.01 -23.68
CA LYS A 466 -14.11 -1.34 -22.58
C LYS A 466 -13.47 -2.38 -21.65
N ALA A 467 -12.27 -2.10 -21.18
CA ALA A 467 -11.61 -2.96 -20.18
C ALA A 467 -12.39 -2.96 -18.86
N PHE A 468 -12.64 -4.15 -18.33
CA PHE A 468 -13.31 -4.35 -17.05
C PHE A 468 -12.48 -5.29 -16.18
N ASP A 469 -11.97 -4.79 -15.08
CA ASP A 469 -11.10 -5.51 -14.15
C ASP A 469 -11.74 -5.82 -12.79
N GLY A 470 -13.05 -5.52 -12.67
CA GLY A 470 -13.83 -5.80 -11.46
C GLY A 470 -13.75 -4.71 -10.38
N THR A 471 -13.02 -3.63 -10.58
CA THR A 471 -12.85 -2.56 -9.57
C THR A 471 -13.87 -1.43 -9.69
N ASP A 472 -14.39 -1.22 -10.89
CA ASP A 472 -15.32 -0.12 -11.19
C ASP A 472 -16.70 -0.64 -11.57
N GLU A 473 -17.71 0.21 -11.48
CA GLU A 473 -19.05 -0.08 -11.99
C GLU A 473 -19.07 -0.12 -13.53
N ILE A 474 -19.92 -0.98 -14.08
CA ILE A 474 -20.14 -1.07 -15.53
C ILE A 474 -20.98 0.12 -15.98
N GLU A 475 -20.46 0.85 -16.96
CA GLU A 475 -21.18 1.94 -17.61
C GLU A 475 -22.07 1.42 -18.76
N TYR A 476 -23.36 1.68 -18.68
CA TYR A 476 -24.32 1.34 -19.73
C TYR A 476 -24.63 2.58 -20.59
N ASP A 477 -24.73 2.36 -21.89
CA ASP A 477 -25.06 3.41 -22.86
C ASP A 477 -26.56 3.82 -22.80
N ALA A 478 -26.95 4.78 -23.65
CA ALA A 478 -28.33 5.26 -23.72
C ALA A 478 -29.36 4.17 -24.11
N ASN A 479 -28.90 3.06 -24.72
CA ASN A 479 -29.73 1.91 -25.07
C ASN A 479 -29.69 0.83 -23.97
N ASN A 480 -29.16 1.16 -22.78
CA ASN A 480 -28.96 0.26 -21.68
C ASN A 480 -28.08 -0.95 -22.02
N CYS A 481 -27.07 -0.75 -22.89
CA CYS A 481 -26.09 -1.75 -23.30
C CYS A 481 -24.70 -1.43 -22.74
N ALA A 482 -23.97 -2.47 -22.36
CA ALA A 482 -22.56 -2.34 -22.00
C ALA A 482 -21.71 -3.38 -22.76
N TYR A 483 -20.53 -2.96 -23.18
CA TYR A 483 -19.56 -3.79 -23.91
C TYR A 483 -18.26 -3.81 -23.10
N ILE A 484 -17.96 -4.94 -22.48
CA ILE A 484 -16.78 -5.10 -21.62
C ILE A 484 -15.93 -6.28 -22.08
N ALA A 485 -14.62 -6.15 -21.89
CA ALA A 485 -13.71 -7.28 -22.04
C ALA A 485 -12.74 -7.34 -20.86
N LEU A 486 -12.31 -8.54 -20.54
CA LEU A 486 -11.41 -8.76 -19.40
C LEU A 486 -9.96 -8.48 -19.82
N PRO A 487 -9.24 -7.57 -19.16
CA PRO A 487 -7.82 -7.37 -19.40
C PRO A 487 -6.95 -8.38 -18.64
N ARG A 488 -7.53 -9.12 -17.69
CA ARG A 488 -6.91 -10.12 -16.83
C ARG A 488 -7.97 -10.98 -16.15
N ASP A 489 -7.57 -11.97 -15.36
CA ASP A 489 -8.50 -12.71 -14.49
C ASP A 489 -9.16 -11.77 -13.47
N VAL A 490 -10.47 -11.89 -13.32
CA VAL A 490 -11.29 -11.04 -12.46
C VAL A 490 -12.02 -11.89 -11.43
N THR A 491 -11.89 -11.53 -10.16
CA THR A 491 -12.69 -12.09 -9.06
C THR A 491 -13.55 -11.01 -8.45
N LEU A 492 -14.86 -11.16 -8.56
CA LEU A 492 -15.84 -10.20 -8.08
C LEU A 492 -16.20 -10.43 -6.61
N SER A 493 -16.61 -9.37 -5.93
CA SER A 493 -17.26 -9.42 -4.62
C SER A 493 -18.79 -9.34 -4.70
N ASN A 494 -19.32 -8.78 -5.81
CA ASN A 494 -20.74 -8.62 -6.08
C ASN A 494 -21.08 -9.15 -7.48
N SER A 495 -22.35 -9.51 -7.70
CA SER A 495 -22.80 -9.93 -9.02
C SER A 495 -22.72 -8.83 -10.05
N LEU A 496 -22.39 -9.18 -11.29
CA LEU A 496 -22.57 -8.30 -12.45
C LEU A 496 -24.02 -8.36 -12.93
N GLY A 497 -24.52 -7.22 -13.32
CA GLY A 497 -25.79 -7.06 -14.01
C GLY A 497 -26.58 -5.83 -13.55
N LYS A 498 -27.49 -5.45 -14.41
CA LYS A 498 -28.43 -4.34 -14.20
C LYS A 498 -29.76 -4.73 -14.84
N GLU A 499 -30.83 -4.59 -14.10
CA GLU A 499 -32.18 -4.93 -14.55
C GLU A 499 -32.52 -4.22 -15.87
N GLY A 500 -33.05 -4.99 -16.81
CA GLY A 500 -33.43 -4.52 -18.14
C GLY A 500 -32.26 -4.18 -19.08
N ALA A 501 -31.02 -4.39 -18.67
CA ALA A 501 -29.83 -4.10 -19.48
C ALA A 501 -29.36 -5.29 -20.32
N THR A 502 -28.62 -5.01 -21.38
CA THR A 502 -27.87 -6.00 -22.16
C THR A 502 -26.38 -5.85 -21.89
N LEU A 503 -25.75 -6.94 -21.43
CA LEU A 503 -24.32 -7.02 -21.19
C LEU A 503 -23.64 -7.87 -22.27
N TYR A 504 -22.72 -7.28 -23.00
CA TYR A 504 -21.80 -7.96 -23.91
C TYR A 504 -20.46 -8.11 -23.20
N ILE A 505 -20.02 -9.35 -22.99
CA ILE A 505 -18.77 -9.65 -22.31
C ILE A 505 -17.86 -10.49 -23.20
N CYS A 506 -16.67 -9.99 -23.48
CA CYS A 506 -15.57 -10.77 -24.05
C CYS A 506 -14.65 -11.23 -22.92
N LEU A 507 -14.46 -12.53 -22.79
CA LEU A 507 -13.56 -13.08 -21.77
C LEU A 507 -12.08 -12.84 -22.11
N ASN A 508 -11.76 -12.63 -23.40
CA ASN A 508 -10.40 -12.32 -23.84
C ASN A 508 -9.34 -13.30 -23.29
N GLY A 509 -9.71 -14.57 -23.18
CA GLY A 509 -8.86 -15.63 -22.65
C GLY A 509 -8.75 -15.71 -21.12
N HIS A 510 -9.42 -14.81 -20.39
CA HIS A 510 -9.32 -14.66 -18.94
C HIS A 510 -10.50 -15.29 -18.19
N LYS A 511 -10.34 -15.41 -16.87
CA LYS A 511 -11.35 -15.96 -15.98
C LYS A 511 -12.17 -14.87 -15.29
N LEU A 512 -13.48 -15.07 -15.25
CA LEU A 512 -14.42 -14.31 -14.44
C LEU A 512 -14.98 -15.20 -13.35
N SER A 513 -14.70 -14.87 -12.11
CA SER A 513 -15.14 -15.60 -10.93
C SER A 513 -15.75 -14.67 -9.89
N SER A 514 -16.24 -15.21 -8.77
CA SER A 514 -16.70 -14.42 -7.62
C SER A 514 -16.28 -15.08 -6.31
N SER A 515 -15.84 -14.26 -5.37
CA SER A 515 -15.60 -14.69 -3.98
C SER A 515 -16.89 -14.79 -3.16
N ASN A 516 -17.98 -14.17 -3.61
CA ASN A 516 -19.30 -14.29 -2.98
C ASN A 516 -19.99 -15.57 -3.46
N LEU A 517 -20.03 -16.59 -2.65
CA LEU A 517 -20.65 -17.89 -2.98
C LEU A 517 -22.18 -17.87 -2.86
N GLU A 518 -22.76 -16.88 -2.18
CA GLU A 518 -24.21 -16.77 -1.95
C GLU A 518 -24.94 -16.00 -3.06
N ALA A 519 -24.22 -15.41 -4.01
CA ALA A 519 -24.80 -14.69 -5.12
C ALA A 519 -24.22 -15.18 -6.46
N PRO A 520 -24.97 -15.15 -7.57
CA PRO A 520 -24.45 -15.49 -8.90
C PRO A 520 -23.32 -14.56 -9.32
N ILE A 521 -22.44 -15.00 -10.22
CA ILE A 521 -21.43 -14.12 -10.84
C ILE A 521 -22.14 -13.06 -11.70
N ILE A 522 -23.13 -13.51 -12.49
CA ILE A 522 -23.93 -12.65 -13.38
C ILE A 522 -25.41 -12.84 -13.07
N ASN A 523 -26.14 -11.75 -12.90
CA ASN A 523 -27.56 -11.74 -12.53
C ASN A 523 -28.30 -10.52 -13.12
N ASN A 524 -29.64 -10.56 -13.14
CA ASN A 524 -30.53 -9.41 -13.40
C ASN A 524 -30.29 -8.68 -14.75
N LEU A 525 -30.04 -9.43 -15.83
CA LEU A 525 -29.90 -8.86 -17.18
C LEU A 525 -31.10 -9.23 -18.05
N LYS A 526 -31.48 -8.31 -18.99
CA LYS A 526 -32.39 -8.63 -20.09
C LYS A 526 -31.74 -9.57 -21.09
N ASN A 527 -30.50 -9.28 -21.51
CA ASN A 527 -29.71 -10.17 -22.33
C ASN A 527 -28.26 -10.23 -21.82
N LEU A 528 -27.68 -11.42 -21.95
CA LEU A 528 -26.26 -11.65 -21.72
C LEU A 528 -25.64 -12.23 -22.99
N VAL A 529 -24.61 -11.59 -23.50
CA VAL A 529 -23.86 -12.05 -24.66
C VAL A 529 -22.42 -12.33 -24.23
N ILE A 530 -21.99 -13.58 -24.39
CA ILE A 530 -20.66 -14.05 -23.98
C ILE A 530 -19.89 -14.43 -25.23
N CYS A 531 -18.70 -13.87 -25.38
CA CYS A 531 -17.72 -14.30 -26.37
C CYS A 531 -16.32 -14.42 -25.76
N ASP A 532 -15.42 -15.01 -26.49
CA ASP A 532 -14.02 -15.15 -26.13
C ASP A 532 -13.15 -15.16 -27.38
N CYS A 533 -12.47 -14.07 -27.66
CA CYS A 533 -11.65 -13.93 -28.87
C CYS A 533 -10.33 -14.72 -28.82
N VAL A 534 -9.91 -15.19 -27.64
CA VAL A 534 -8.69 -16.00 -27.44
C VAL A 534 -9.01 -17.49 -27.33
N GLY A 535 -10.16 -17.85 -26.78
CA GLY A 535 -10.64 -19.24 -26.71
C GLY A 535 -10.33 -19.99 -25.40
N THR A 536 -9.70 -19.35 -24.42
CA THR A 536 -9.35 -19.97 -23.13
C THR A 536 -10.10 -19.38 -21.94
N GLY A 537 -10.99 -18.42 -22.18
CA GLY A 537 -11.74 -17.70 -21.16
C GLY A 537 -12.78 -18.57 -20.45
N GLU A 538 -12.99 -18.30 -19.17
CA GLU A 538 -13.88 -19.08 -18.31
C GLU A 538 -14.73 -18.18 -17.40
N ILE A 539 -16.01 -18.51 -17.25
CA ILE A 539 -16.91 -17.98 -16.20
C ILE A 539 -17.17 -19.09 -15.21
N GLY A 540 -16.72 -18.92 -13.97
CA GLY A 540 -16.95 -19.93 -12.96
C GLY A 540 -15.77 -20.16 -12.01
N ASN A 541 -15.40 -21.44 -11.86
CA ASN A 541 -14.35 -21.91 -10.95
C ASN A 541 -14.63 -21.50 -9.50
N ARG A 542 -15.83 -21.84 -8.99
CA ARG A 542 -16.27 -21.42 -7.66
C ARG A 542 -17.05 -22.51 -6.92
N GLY A 543 -16.99 -22.45 -5.60
CA GLY A 543 -17.56 -23.44 -4.70
C GLY A 543 -16.69 -24.69 -4.57
N THR A 544 -16.91 -25.44 -3.52
CA THR A 544 -16.35 -26.75 -3.25
C THR A 544 -17.46 -27.66 -2.74
N ASP A 545 -17.20 -28.95 -2.60
CA ASP A 545 -18.19 -29.88 -2.01
C ASP A 545 -18.54 -29.50 -0.57
N ASP A 546 -17.59 -28.96 0.20
CA ASP A 546 -17.79 -28.50 1.58
C ASP A 546 -18.39 -27.10 1.69
N SER A 547 -18.17 -26.26 0.67
CA SER A 547 -18.65 -24.87 0.59
C SER A 547 -19.20 -24.59 -0.81
N PRO A 548 -20.37 -25.14 -1.14
CA PRO A 548 -20.95 -24.98 -2.48
C PRO A 548 -21.43 -23.54 -2.70
N ALA A 549 -21.29 -23.07 -3.93
CA ALA A 549 -21.82 -21.78 -4.35
C ALA A 549 -23.30 -21.88 -4.77
N VAL A 550 -23.91 -20.77 -5.14
CA VAL A 550 -25.12 -20.76 -5.98
C VAL A 550 -24.69 -20.81 -7.46
N GLN A 551 -25.64 -20.92 -8.39
CA GLN A 551 -25.38 -20.96 -9.84
C GLN A 551 -24.44 -19.82 -10.30
N ALA A 552 -23.62 -20.08 -11.32
CA ALA A 552 -22.71 -19.06 -11.83
C ALA A 552 -23.47 -17.92 -12.52
N ILE A 553 -24.45 -18.26 -13.35
CA ILE A 553 -25.26 -17.31 -14.11
C ILE A 553 -26.73 -17.55 -13.78
N ASN A 554 -27.42 -16.50 -13.37
CA ASN A 554 -28.86 -16.50 -13.15
C ASN A 554 -29.54 -15.54 -14.11
N ILE A 555 -30.44 -16.06 -14.94
CA ILE A 555 -31.17 -15.28 -15.95
C ILE A 555 -32.63 -15.17 -15.51
N ALA A 556 -33.10 -13.94 -15.45
CA ALA A 556 -34.46 -13.61 -15.07
C ALA A 556 -35.48 -14.09 -16.13
N ASN A 557 -36.77 -14.00 -15.81
CA ASN A 557 -37.85 -14.35 -16.72
C ASN A 557 -37.82 -13.51 -17.99
N ASP A 558 -38.21 -14.09 -19.12
CA ASP A 558 -38.30 -13.45 -20.45
C ASP A 558 -36.96 -12.90 -20.98
N CYS A 559 -35.83 -13.36 -20.44
CA CYS A 559 -34.48 -12.88 -20.76
C CYS A 559 -33.68 -13.94 -21.54
N ASN A 560 -32.58 -13.51 -22.20
CA ASN A 560 -31.84 -14.42 -23.07
C ASN A 560 -30.34 -14.42 -22.79
N VAL A 561 -29.70 -15.58 -22.98
CA VAL A 561 -28.25 -15.76 -23.00
C VAL A 561 -27.80 -16.20 -24.37
N TYR A 562 -26.76 -15.59 -24.87
CA TYR A 562 -26.11 -15.94 -26.12
C TYR A 562 -24.63 -16.24 -25.85
N VAL A 563 -24.20 -17.47 -26.16
CA VAL A 563 -22.81 -17.90 -25.97
C VAL A 563 -22.17 -18.15 -27.33
N TYR A 564 -21.20 -17.35 -27.69
CA TYR A 564 -20.41 -17.47 -28.92
C TYR A 564 -19.03 -18.09 -28.68
N GLY A 565 -18.51 -18.01 -27.45
CA GLY A 565 -17.19 -18.54 -27.09
C GLY A 565 -16.97 -18.52 -25.59
N GLY A 566 -15.85 -19.10 -25.17
CA GLY A 566 -15.49 -19.24 -23.76
C GLY A 566 -16.15 -20.45 -23.09
N SER A 567 -15.95 -20.58 -21.81
CA SER A 567 -16.43 -21.73 -21.03
C SER A 567 -17.19 -21.26 -19.77
N ILE A 568 -18.34 -21.86 -19.50
CA ILE A 568 -19.05 -21.75 -18.22
C ILE A 568 -18.74 -23.04 -17.48
N ALA A 569 -17.80 -22.99 -16.49
CA ALA A 569 -17.23 -24.23 -16.03
C ALA A 569 -16.81 -24.22 -14.54
N ASN A 570 -16.62 -25.45 -14.03
CA ASN A 570 -16.04 -25.72 -12.71
C ASN A 570 -16.82 -25.04 -11.56
N ASN A 571 -18.15 -24.98 -11.66
CA ASN A 571 -19.01 -24.47 -10.60
C ASN A 571 -19.55 -25.63 -9.78
N ILE A 572 -19.33 -25.61 -8.46
CA ILE A 572 -19.88 -26.60 -7.52
C ILE A 572 -20.93 -25.90 -6.67
N THR A 573 -22.19 -26.36 -6.76
CA THR A 573 -23.32 -25.63 -6.21
C THR A 573 -24.30 -26.54 -5.46
N ASN A 574 -25.15 -25.95 -4.64
CA ASN A 574 -26.31 -26.60 -4.03
C ASN A 574 -27.65 -26.09 -4.58
N SER A 575 -27.61 -25.39 -5.72
CA SER A 575 -28.78 -24.84 -6.41
C SER A 575 -28.97 -25.43 -7.79
N ASN A 576 -30.15 -25.25 -8.38
CA ASN A 576 -30.43 -25.70 -9.75
C ASN A 576 -29.55 -24.93 -10.75
N GLY A 577 -29.07 -25.58 -11.80
CA GLY A 577 -28.32 -24.99 -12.89
C GLY A 577 -26.94 -24.48 -12.45
N ALA A 578 -26.04 -25.38 -12.03
CA ALA A 578 -24.75 -24.96 -11.50
C ALA A 578 -24.00 -23.99 -12.41
N GLY A 579 -24.00 -24.22 -13.72
CA GLY A 579 -23.51 -23.26 -14.71
C GLY A 579 -24.51 -22.13 -14.94
N VAL A 580 -25.74 -22.47 -15.38
CA VAL A 580 -26.76 -21.49 -15.77
C VAL A 580 -28.13 -21.91 -15.26
N LEU A 581 -28.81 -20.99 -14.60
CA LEU A 581 -30.23 -21.10 -14.25
C LEU A 581 -31.03 -20.14 -15.13
N LEU A 582 -32.02 -20.66 -15.86
CA LEU A 582 -32.94 -19.90 -16.69
C LEU A 582 -34.29 -19.76 -15.99
N GLY A 583 -34.79 -18.54 -15.87
CA GLY A 583 -36.13 -18.21 -15.39
C GLY A 583 -37.23 -18.60 -16.40
N ASP A 584 -38.49 -18.30 -16.06
CA ASP A 584 -39.63 -18.55 -16.92
C ASP A 584 -39.50 -17.85 -18.27
N SER A 585 -39.79 -18.55 -19.38
CA SER A 585 -39.71 -18.04 -20.76
C SER A 585 -38.30 -17.55 -21.17
N ALA A 586 -37.27 -17.74 -20.36
CA ALA A 586 -35.89 -17.41 -20.68
C ALA A 586 -35.29 -18.41 -21.66
N SER A 587 -34.39 -17.97 -22.52
CA SER A 587 -33.76 -18.82 -23.53
C SER A 587 -32.25 -18.74 -23.49
N PHE A 588 -31.60 -19.88 -23.74
CA PHE A 588 -30.16 -20.03 -23.86
C PHE A 588 -29.79 -20.45 -25.28
N TYR A 589 -29.02 -19.63 -25.95
CA TYR A 589 -28.58 -19.87 -27.33
C TYR A 589 -27.07 -20.09 -27.36
N MET A 590 -26.63 -21.26 -27.82
CA MET A 590 -25.23 -21.62 -27.89
C MET A 590 -24.76 -21.73 -29.34
N TYR A 591 -23.93 -20.82 -29.75
CA TYR A 591 -23.31 -20.76 -31.09
C TYR A 591 -21.84 -21.19 -31.06
N GLY A 592 -21.27 -21.36 -29.88
CA GLY A 592 -19.90 -21.81 -29.64
C GLY A 592 -19.60 -21.88 -28.15
N GLY A 593 -18.33 -22.19 -27.81
CA GLY A 593 -17.90 -22.30 -26.42
C GLY A 593 -18.32 -23.60 -25.74
N SER A 594 -18.33 -23.62 -24.39
CA SER A 594 -18.67 -24.83 -23.65
C SER A 594 -19.36 -24.55 -22.30
N VAL A 595 -20.22 -25.48 -21.87
CA VAL A 595 -20.77 -25.57 -20.50
C VAL A 595 -20.32 -26.90 -19.93
N LYS A 596 -19.32 -26.89 -19.06
CA LYS A 596 -18.68 -28.16 -18.65
C LYS A 596 -18.21 -28.21 -17.21
N LYS A 597 -18.11 -29.41 -16.69
CA LYS A 597 -17.59 -29.69 -15.34
C LYS A 597 -18.29 -28.90 -14.23
N ASN A 598 -19.58 -28.61 -14.43
CA ASN A 598 -20.39 -27.99 -13.38
C ASN A 598 -21.09 -29.09 -12.59
N LYS A 599 -21.13 -28.96 -11.27
CA LYS A 599 -21.70 -29.98 -10.36
C LYS A 599 -22.72 -29.34 -9.44
N THR A 600 -23.88 -30.00 -9.29
CA THR A 600 -24.88 -29.56 -8.31
C THR A 600 -25.43 -30.75 -7.52
N THR A 601 -25.90 -30.47 -6.30
CA THR A 601 -26.70 -31.39 -5.50
C THR A 601 -28.18 -31.39 -5.91
N GLN A 602 -28.61 -30.47 -6.78
CA GLN A 602 -29.97 -30.28 -7.28
C GLN A 602 -30.09 -30.72 -8.75
N ASN A 603 -30.91 -30.02 -9.55
CA ASN A 603 -31.16 -30.35 -10.96
C ASN A 603 -30.27 -29.51 -11.90
N GLY A 604 -29.92 -30.08 -13.05
CA GLY A 604 -29.22 -29.38 -14.14
C GLY A 604 -27.80 -28.97 -13.78
N GLY A 605 -26.85 -29.90 -13.74
CA GLY A 605 -25.44 -29.60 -13.45
C GLY A 605 -24.87 -28.51 -14.35
N GLY A 606 -25.10 -28.54 -15.65
CA GLY A 606 -24.70 -27.49 -16.59
C GLY A 606 -25.74 -26.36 -16.64
N ILE A 607 -26.94 -26.68 -17.09
CA ILE A 607 -28.04 -25.73 -17.33
C ILE A 607 -29.32 -26.30 -16.69
N SER A 608 -30.10 -25.45 -16.04
CA SER A 608 -31.45 -25.76 -15.56
C SER A 608 -32.44 -24.73 -16.08
N VAL A 609 -33.61 -25.19 -16.54
CA VAL A 609 -34.71 -24.35 -17.02
C VAL A 609 -35.86 -24.46 -16.04
N GLN A 610 -36.47 -23.37 -15.63
CA GLN A 610 -37.66 -23.34 -14.79
C GLN A 610 -38.87 -23.97 -15.53
N PRO A 611 -39.78 -24.67 -14.85
CA PRO A 611 -40.69 -25.64 -15.50
C PRO A 611 -41.89 -25.07 -16.25
N SER A 612 -42.03 -23.78 -16.46
CA SER A 612 -43.32 -23.19 -16.87
C SER A 612 -43.31 -22.49 -18.23
N SER A 613 -42.54 -22.84 -19.28
CA SER A 613 -42.46 -21.85 -20.31
C SER A 613 -42.21 -22.23 -21.76
N SER A 614 -42.36 -21.19 -22.62
CA SER A 614 -42.01 -21.12 -24.02
C SER A 614 -40.48 -20.93 -24.26
N GLY A 615 -39.67 -20.72 -23.22
CA GLY A 615 -38.22 -20.63 -23.29
C GLY A 615 -37.53 -21.99 -23.44
N GLY A 616 -36.21 -22.00 -23.72
CA GLY A 616 -35.51 -23.25 -23.93
C GLY A 616 -34.00 -23.12 -24.16
N VAL A 617 -33.36 -24.27 -24.35
CA VAL A 617 -31.95 -24.37 -24.69
C VAL A 617 -31.81 -24.72 -26.17
N TYR A 618 -31.13 -23.85 -26.92
CA TYR A 618 -30.91 -24.00 -28.36
C TYR A 618 -29.41 -24.16 -28.62
N LEU A 619 -29.00 -25.34 -29.04
CA LEU A 619 -27.62 -25.69 -29.31
C LEU A 619 -27.38 -25.69 -30.84
N TYR A 620 -26.69 -24.68 -31.35
CA TYR A 620 -26.30 -24.60 -32.75
C TYR A 620 -24.88 -25.13 -32.97
N ASN A 621 -23.98 -24.80 -32.04
CA ASN A 621 -22.61 -25.28 -31.99
C ASN A 621 -22.09 -25.16 -30.55
N GLY A 622 -20.94 -25.79 -30.25
CA GLY A 622 -20.37 -25.80 -28.90
C GLY A 622 -20.57 -27.10 -28.18
N GLU A 623 -20.26 -27.14 -26.90
CA GLU A 623 -20.20 -28.39 -26.11
C GLU A 623 -20.85 -28.22 -24.74
N ILE A 624 -21.70 -29.19 -24.36
CA ILE A 624 -22.22 -29.34 -23.01
C ILE A 624 -21.78 -30.73 -22.49
N SER A 625 -20.72 -30.75 -21.66
CA SER A 625 -20.08 -32.00 -21.26
C SER A 625 -19.68 -32.04 -19.79
N ASP A 626 -19.47 -33.24 -19.26
CA ASP A 626 -18.93 -33.48 -17.91
C ASP A 626 -19.70 -32.79 -16.78
N ASN A 627 -20.94 -32.37 -16.99
CA ASN A 627 -21.78 -31.79 -15.95
C ASN A 627 -22.48 -32.86 -15.14
N SER A 628 -22.61 -32.67 -13.82
CA SER A 628 -23.23 -33.64 -12.95
C SER A 628 -24.28 -33.03 -12.01
N ALA A 629 -25.36 -33.78 -11.78
CA ALA A 629 -26.42 -33.48 -10.83
C ALA A 629 -26.72 -34.71 -9.99
N VAL A 630 -26.77 -34.56 -8.67
CA VAL A 630 -26.96 -35.72 -7.76
C VAL A 630 -28.41 -36.14 -7.71
N ASN A 631 -29.38 -35.24 -7.82
CA ASN A 631 -30.81 -35.49 -7.76
C ASN A 631 -31.50 -35.49 -9.14
N ALA A 632 -30.77 -35.88 -10.20
CA ALA A 632 -31.32 -35.86 -11.55
C ALA A 632 -32.50 -36.85 -11.69
N HIS A 633 -33.73 -36.37 -11.61
CA HIS A 633 -34.84 -37.02 -12.26
C HIS A 633 -34.70 -36.77 -13.77
N VAL A 634 -34.20 -37.77 -14.48
CA VAL A 634 -34.27 -37.81 -15.95
C VAL A 634 -35.75 -37.94 -16.31
N ARG A 635 -36.35 -36.87 -16.79
CA ARG A 635 -37.60 -36.91 -17.53
C ARG A 635 -37.35 -36.66 -19.00
#